data_ab770962482334f2bfc7a46da83c4416
#
_entry.id   ab770962482334f2bfc7a46da83c4416
#
_cell.length_a   1.000
_cell.length_b   1.000
_cell.length_c   1.000
_cell.angle_alpha   90.00
_cell.angle_beta   90.00
_cell.angle_gamma   90.00
#
_symmetry.space_group_name_H-M   'P 1'
#
loop_
_entity.id
_entity.type
_entity.pdbx_description
1 polymer ?
#
loop_
_entity_poly.entity_id
_entity_poly.type
_entity_poly.pdbx_seq_one_letter_code
_entity_poly.pdbx_strand_id
1 'polypeptide(L)'
;MIHEKPRPRVGPDSAPFWKGCREHRLMLPTCAACGKAHLPPGPVCPFCFADAIEWRQASGRGTISTWTAVHKAWFPAFAAEAPYNVIQVELDEGPRLTSNLLGSDAPKIGQRVEAVFDDVDAELTLHRFRVI
;
A
#
# COMPACT_ATOMS: atom_id res chain seq x y z
N MET A 1 -26.48 -9.85 -10.71
CA MET A 1 -26.03 -8.44 -10.54
C MET A 1 -24.53 -8.44 -10.19
N ILE A 2 -23.76 -7.67 -10.92
CA ILE A 2 -22.34 -7.51 -10.65
C ILE A 2 -22.17 -6.35 -9.68
N HIS A 3 -21.49 -6.61 -8.56
CA HIS A 3 -21.18 -5.59 -7.58
C HIS A 3 -19.76 -5.07 -7.84
N GLU A 4 -19.62 -3.77 -7.96
CA GLU A 4 -18.32 -3.15 -8.10
C GLU A 4 -17.65 -3.00 -6.74
N LYS A 5 -16.34 -3.26 -6.69
CA LYS A 5 -15.53 -3.00 -5.50
C LYS A 5 -15.35 -1.50 -5.31
N PRO A 6 -15.35 -1.01 -4.07
CA PRO A 6 -15.01 0.39 -3.83
C PRO A 6 -13.60 0.66 -4.31
N ARG A 7 -13.40 1.84 -4.88
CA ARG A 7 -12.11 2.26 -5.42
C ARG A 7 -11.47 3.30 -4.50
N PRO A 8 -10.14 3.34 -4.43
CA PRO A 8 -9.47 4.38 -3.65
C PRO A 8 -9.78 5.76 -4.21
N ARG A 9 -9.95 6.71 -3.30
CA ARG A 9 -10.11 8.11 -3.69
C ARG A 9 -8.74 8.70 -3.97
N VAL A 10 -8.52 9.21 -5.19
CA VAL A 10 -7.27 9.84 -5.59
C VAL A 10 -7.40 11.34 -5.43
N GLY A 11 -6.69 11.91 -4.48
CA GLY A 11 -6.59 13.37 -4.29
C GLY A 11 -5.23 13.90 -4.72
N PRO A 12 -5.02 15.23 -4.64
CA PRO A 12 -3.74 15.83 -5.07
C PRO A 12 -2.54 15.30 -4.29
N ASP A 13 -2.71 15.00 -3.01
CA ASP A 13 -1.61 14.51 -2.18
C ASP A 13 -1.25 13.05 -2.46
N SER A 14 -2.21 12.23 -2.92
CA SER A 14 -2.00 10.81 -3.18
C SER A 14 -1.81 10.47 -4.66
N ALA A 15 -2.07 11.41 -5.56
CA ALA A 15 -1.97 11.15 -7.00
C ALA A 15 -0.63 10.57 -7.45
N PRO A 16 0.54 11.06 -6.96
CA PRO A 16 1.82 10.48 -7.35
C PRO A 16 1.99 9.02 -6.87
N PHE A 17 1.41 8.67 -5.73
CA PHE A 17 1.44 7.29 -5.24
C PHE A 17 0.73 6.35 -6.22
N TRP A 18 -0.49 6.69 -6.63
CA TRP A 18 -1.28 5.86 -7.53
C TRP A 18 -0.73 5.84 -8.95
N LYS A 19 -0.15 6.96 -9.40
CA LYS A 19 0.57 7.00 -10.67
C LYS A 19 1.77 6.04 -10.66
N GLY A 20 2.52 6.02 -9.57
CA GLY A 20 3.63 5.09 -9.38
C GLY A 20 3.15 3.64 -9.45
N CYS A 21 2.03 3.30 -8.80
CA CYS A 21 1.46 1.96 -8.87
C CYS A 21 1.16 1.56 -10.32
N ARG A 22 0.56 2.45 -11.12
CA ARG A 22 0.30 2.16 -12.54
C ARG A 22 1.58 1.90 -13.33
N GLU A 23 2.68 2.49 -12.91
CA GLU A 23 4.00 2.26 -13.52
C GLU A 23 4.77 1.10 -12.87
N HIS A 24 4.12 0.38 -11.95
CA HIS A 24 4.71 -0.71 -11.16
C HIS A 24 5.90 -0.25 -10.33
N ARG A 25 5.77 0.93 -9.75
CA ARG A 25 6.75 1.52 -8.83
C ARG A 25 6.08 1.94 -7.54
N LEU A 26 6.63 1.53 -6.42
CA LEU A 26 6.15 1.97 -5.12
C LEU A 26 6.84 3.30 -4.78
N MET A 27 6.08 4.39 -4.88
CA MET A 27 6.58 5.73 -4.64
C MET A 27 6.22 6.19 -3.23
N LEU A 28 7.15 6.82 -2.53
CA LEU A 28 6.93 7.31 -1.18
C LEU A 28 7.15 8.83 -1.10
N PRO A 29 6.22 9.55 -0.45
CA PRO A 29 6.45 10.96 -0.13
C PRO A 29 7.57 11.07 0.90
N THR A 30 8.58 11.85 0.58
CA THR A 30 9.79 11.99 1.39
C THR A 30 10.04 13.48 1.64
N CYS A 31 10.30 13.85 2.88
CA CYS A 31 10.59 15.23 3.22
C CYS A 31 12.02 15.58 2.81
N ALA A 32 12.16 16.59 1.94
CA ALA A 32 13.48 17.07 1.53
C ALA A 32 14.22 17.77 2.68
N ALA A 33 13.51 18.29 3.68
CA ALA A 33 14.11 19.00 4.81
C ALA A 33 14.69 18.04 5.86
N CYS A 34 13.96 16.99 6.26
CA CYS A 34 14.42 16.04 7.30
C CYS A 34 14.83 14.67 6.75
N GLY A 35 14.53 14.37 5.49
CA GLY A 35 14.91 13.13 4.83
C GLY A 35 14.02 11.93 5.12
N LYS A 36 12.99 12.06 5.94
CA LYS A 36 12.12 10.95 6.30
C LYS A 36 10.97 10.76 5.32
N ALA A 37 10.73 9.51 4.94
CA ALA A 37 9.53 9.12 4.21
C ALA A 37 8.37 8.93 5.19
N HIS A 38 7.13 9.13 4.70
CA HIS A 38 5.94 8.97 5.52
C HIS A 38 4.77 8.42 4.70
N LEU A 39 3.82 7.81 5.38
CA LEU A 39 2.52 7.40 4.87
C LEU A 39 1.49 7.61 5.99
N PRO A 40 0.27 8.02 5.67
CA PRO A 40 -0.25 8.32 4.34
C PRO A 40 0.32 9.62 3.76
N PRO A 41 0.19 9.84 2.42
CA PRO A 41 0.61 11.10 1.81
C PRO A 41 -0.17 12.29 2.37
N GLY A 42 0.50 13.42 2.50
CA GLY A 42 -0.11 14.64 2.98
C GLY A 42 0.69 15.87 2.52
N PRO A 43 0.16 17.08 2.76
CA PRO A 43 0.79 18.31 2.27
C PRO A 43 2.04 18.71 3.03
N VAL A 44 2.24 18.20 4.24
CA VAL A 44 3.39 18.53 5.09
C VAL A 44 3.98 17.28 5.72
N CYS A 45 5.25 17.35 6.08
CA CYS A 45 5.93 16.27 6.79
C CYS A 45 5.37 16.14 8.22
N PRO A 46 4.94 14.95 8.65
CA PRO A 46 4.42 14.75 10.00
C PRO A 46 5.51 14.82 11.08
N PHE A 47 6.78 14.77 10.70
CA PHE A 47 7.89 14.77 11.65
C PHE A 47 8.46 16.16 11.92
N CYS A 48 8.59 16.99 10.88
CA CYS A 48 9.19 18.33 11.02
C CYS A 48 8.29 19.47 10.53
N PHE A 49 7.10 19.16 9.99
CA PHE A 49 6.09 20.09 9.48
C PHE A 49 6.52 20.93 8.28
N ALA A 50 7.63 20.61 7.63
CA ALA A 50 8.03 21.26 6.37
C ALA A 50 7.07 20.83 5.25
N ASP A 51 6.89 21.70 4.25
CA ASP A 51 6.10 21.42 3.06
C ASP A 51 6.95 20.95 1.87
N ALA A 52 8.22 20.70 2.10
CA ALA A 52 9.18 20.27 1.07
C ALA A 52 9.06 18.77 0.78
N ILE A 53 7.91 18.35 0.27
CA ILE A 53 7.66 16.94 -0.03
C ILE A 53 8.12 16.63 -1.45
N GLU A 54 8.95 15.59 -1.58
CA GLU A 54 9.33 15.02 -2.87
C GLU A 54 9.01 13.54 -2.90
N TRP A 55 8.81 13.00 -4.08
CA TRP A 55 8.45 11.59 -4.26
C TRP A 55 9.68 10.80 -4.69
N ARG A 56 9.99 9.72 -3.93
CA ARG A 56 11.12 8.85 -4.21
C ARG A 56 10.63 7.42 -4.36
N GLN A 57 11.25 6.69 -5.26
CA GLN A 57 10.95 5.28 -5.45
C GLN A 57 11.52 4.46 -4.28
N ALA A 58 10.66 3.63 -3.67
CA ALA A 58 11.06 2.69 -2.64
C ALA A 58 11.60 1.39 -3.26
N SER A 59 12.31 0.61 -2.45
CA SER A 59 12.79 -0.72 -2.86
C SER A 59 11.64 -1.69 -3.16
N GLY A 60 10.47 -1.44 -2.59
CA GLY A 60 9.34 -2.35 -2.65
C GLY A 60 9.43 -3.50 -1.64
N ARG A 61 10.45 -3.52 -0.81
CA ARG A 61 10.67 -4.58 0.18
C ARG A 61 10.36 -4.11 1.58
N GLY A 62 9.90 -5.06 2.39
CA GLY A 62 9.59 -4.77 3.77
C GLY A 62 9.35 -6.04 4.57
N THR A 63 8.87 -5.85 5.79
CA THR A 63 8.62 -6.92 6.75
C THR A 63 7.18 -6.81 7.26
N ILE A 64 6.48 -7.93 7.34
CA ILE A 64 5.13 -7.95 7.91
C ILE A 64 5.21 -7.61 9.39
N SER A 65 4.59 -6.50 9.78
CA SER A 65 4.56 -6.05 11.18
C SER A 65 3.34 -6.59 11.93
N THR A 66 2.21 -6.72 11.23
CA THR A 66 0.98 -7.32 11.77
C THR A 66 0.07 -7.75 10.64
N TRP A 67 -0.96 -8.53 10.97
CA TRP A 67 -1.95 -8.95 9.97
C TRP A 67 -3.25 -9.36 10.64
N THR A 68 -4.29 -9.45 9.82
CA THR A 68 -5.59 -9.98 10.23
C THR A 68 -6.25 -10.72 9.08
N ALA A 69 -7.19 -11.58 9.41
CA ALA A 69 -8.06 -12.21 8.45
C ALA A 69 -9.46 -11.57 8.55
N VAL A 70 -9.97 -11.10 7.43
CA VAL A 70 -11.29 -10.47 7.36
C VAL A 70 -12.28 -11.51 6.89
N HIS A 71 -13.20 -11.90 7.76
CA HIS A 71 -14.20 -12.94 7.48
C HIS A 71 -15.51 -12.37 6.96
N LYS A 72 -15.80 -11.12 7.27
CA LYS A 72 -17.03 -10.47 6.85
C LYS A 72 -16.83 -9.72 5.54
N ALA A 73 -17.69 -9.98 4.55
CA ALA A 73 -17.73 -9.19 3.34
C ALA A 73 -18.49 -7.89 3.61
N TRP A 74 -17.78 -6.82 3.95
CA TRP A 74 -18.38 -5.51 4.23
C TRP A 74 -19.06 -4.90 3.01
N PHE A 75 -18.60 -5.28 1.83
CA PHE A 75 -19.23 -4.93 0.55
C PHE A 75 -19.55 -6.23 -0.19
N PRO A 76 -20.72 -6.33 -0.86
CA PRO A 76 -21.06 -7.54 -1.60
C PRO A 76 -20.00 -8.00 -2.61
N ALA A 77 -19.27 -7.05 -3.18
CA ALA A 77 -18.21 -7.35 -4.13
C ALA A 77 -17.07 -8.20 -3.57
N PHE A 78 -16.88 -8.23 -2.24
CA PHE A 78 -15.84 -9.02 -1.58
C PHE A 78 -16.34 -10.39 -1.08
N ALA A 79 -17.62 -10.71 -1.29
CA ALA A 79 -18.20 -11.94 -0.74
C ALA A 79 -17.47 -13.20 -1.19
N ALA A 80 -17.01 -13.25 -2.44
CA ALA A 80 -16.30 -14.40 -2.99
C ALA A 80 -14.84 -14.50 -2.49
N GLU A 81 -14.29 -13.42 -1.97
CA GLU A 81 -12.89 -13.35 -1.51
C GLU A 81 -12.76 -13.56 -0.01
N ALA A 82 -13.83 -13.38 0.76
CA ALA A 82 -13.79 -13.59 2.21
C ALA A 82 -13.71 -15.09 2.57
N PRO A 83 -12.89 -15.50 3.56
CA PRO A 83 -11.97 -14.62 4.30
C PRO A 83 -10.75 -14.22 3.47
N TYR A 84 -10.27 -13.01 3.68
CA TYR A 84 -9.05 -12.53 3.03
C TYR A 84 -8.10 -11.92 4.06
N ASN A 85 -6.81 -11.92 3.75
CA ASN A 85 -5.83 -11.33 4.65
C ASN A 85 -5.68 -9.82 4.42
N VAL A 86 -5.36 -9.12 5.49
CA VAL A 86 -4.87 -7.73 5.45
C VAL A 86 -3.57 -7.72 6.23
N ILE A 87 -2.50 -7.29 5.59
CA ILE A 87 -1.19 -7.18 6.23
C ILE A 87 -0.80 -5.71 6.36
N GLN A 88 0.01 -5.41 7.37
CA GLN A 88 0.71 -4.14 7.45
C GLN A 88 2.19 -4.42 7.26
N VAL A 89 2.79 -3.80 6.25
CA VAL A 89 4.19 -3.97 5.91
C VAL A 89 4.96 -2.77 6.39
N GLU A 90 5.99 -3.01 7.21
CA GLU A 90 6.98 -1.99 7.51
C GLU A 90 7.99 -2.01 6.38
N LEU A 91 7.96 -0.97 5.54
CA LEU A 91 8.86 -0.84 4.41
C LEU A 91 10.28 -0.59 4.90
N ASP A 92 11.28 -1.02 4.10
CA ASP A 92 12.68 -0.83 4.47
C ASP A 92 13.02 0.66 4.65
N GLU A 93 12.29 1.55 3.99
CA GLU A 93 12.42 3.00 4.13
C GLU A 93 11.77 3.58 5.39
N GLY A 94 11.03 2.79 6.15
CA GLY A 94 10.45 3.15 7.44
C GLY A 94 8.93 3.21 7.52
N PRO A 95 8.20 3.78 6.55
CA PRO A 95 6.74 3.87 6.63
C PRO A 95 6.06 2.49 6.61
N ARG A 96 4.86 2.45 7.17
CA ARG A 96 4.01 1.24 7.15
C ARG A 96 2.93 1.39 6.09
N LEU A 97 2.72 0.32 5.35
CA LEU A 97 1.75 0.27 4.26
C LEU A 97 0.79 -0.90 4.48
N THR A 98 -0.50 -0.63 4.41
CA THR A 98 -1.53 -1.67 4.52
C THR A 98 -1.79 -2.26 3.14
N SER A 99 -1.80 -3.59 3.04
CA SER A 99 -1.97 -4.30 1.77
C SER A 99 -2.47 -5.72 2.00
N ASN A 100 -2.31 -6.57 1.01
CA ASN A 100 -2.62 -8.00 1.06
C ASN A 100 -1.38 -8.82 0.73
N LEU A 101 -1.29 -10.02 1.30
CA LEU A 101 -0.29 -11.00 0.93
C LEU A 101 -0.90 -11.97 -0.08
N LEU A 102 -0.27 -12.09 -1.24
CA LEU A 102 -0.65 -13.07 -2.26
C LEU A 102 0.11 -14.37 -2.06
N GLY A 103 -0.50 -15.48 -2.47
CA GLY A 103 0.13 -16.78 -2.47
C GLY A 103 0.22 -17.46 -1.10
N SER A 104 -0.41 -16.88 -0.06
CA SER A 104 -0.44 -17.49 1.27
C SER A 104 -1.71 -17.07 2.00
N ASP A 105 -2.33 -18.01 2.70
CA ASP A 105 -3.50 -17.76 3.55
C ASP A 105 -3.10 -17.46 5.00
N ALA A 106 -1.84 -17.61 5.34
CA ALA A 106 -1.34 -17.49 6.70
C ALA A 106 -0.09 -16.61 6.77
N PRO A 107 -0.27 -15.27 6.72
CA PRO A 107 0.85 -14.36 6.91
C PRO A 107 1.50 -14.57 8.28
N LYS A 108 2.80 -14.28 8.37
CA LYS A 108 3.55 -14.38 9.61
C LYS A 108 4.24 -13.07 9.92
N ILE A 109 4.15 -12.63 11.16
CA ILE A 109 4.88 -11.46 11.65
C ILE A 109 6.39 -11.74 11.49
N GLY A 110 7.13 -10.76 10.95
CA GLY A 110 8.55 -10.89 10.70
C GLY A 110 8.91 -11.42 9.32
N GLN A 111 7.92 -11.85 8.54
CA GLN A 111 8.15 -12.40 7.21
C GLN A 111 8.57 -11.30 6.22
N ARG A 112 9.60 -11.56 5.43
CA ARG A 112 10.08 -10.64 4.41
C ARG A 112 9.21 -10.75 3.16
N VAL A 113 8.83 -9.60 2.62
CA VAL A 113 7.93 -9.51 1.48
C VAL A 113 8.42 -8.45 0.49
N GLU A 114 7.96 -8.58 -0.75
CA GLU A 114 8.20 -7.57 -1.79
C GLU A 114 6.89 -7.20 -2.49
N ALA A 115 6.83 -5.95 -2.95
CA ALA A 115 5.65 -5.43 -3.64
C ALA A 115 5.48 -6.10 -5.00
N VAL A 116 4.24 -6.43 -5.32
CA VAL A 116 3.78 -6.81 -6.66
C VAL A 116 2.59 -5.92 -7.01
N PHE A 117 2.28 -5.78 -8.28
CA PHE A 117 1.25 -4.84 -8.72
C PHE A 117 0.15 -5.57 -9.47
N ASP A 118 -1.08 -5.26 -9.10
CA ASP A 118 -2.29 -5.85 -9.63
C ASP A 118 -3.00 -4.79 -10.48
N ASP A 119 -2.88 -4.92 -11.80
CA ASP A 119 -3.52 -4.02 -12.75
C ASP A 119 -4.99 -4.37 -12.85
N VAL A 120 -5.83 -3.61 -12.13
CA VAL A 120 -7.28 -3.81 -12.15
C VAL A 120 -7.86 -3.39 -13.49
N ASP A 121 -7.46 -2.22 -13.97
CA ASP A 121 -7.84 -1.68 -15.29
C ASP A 121 -6.83 -0.59 -15.71
N ALA A 122 -7.15 0.14 -16.79
CA ALA A 122 -6.25 1.17 -17.32
C ALA A 122 -6.01 2.34 -16.34
N GLU A 123 -6.89 2.53 -15.36
CA GLU A 123 -6.85 3.66 -14.44
C GLU A 123 -6.35 3.30 -13.03
N LEU A 124 -6.46 2.02 -12.65
CA LEU A 124 -6.17 1.58 -11.29
C LEU A 124 -5.26 0.37 -11.28
N THR A 125 -4.15 0.48 -10.56
CA THR A 125 -3.27 -0.62 -10.20
C THR A 125 -3.15 -0.64 -8.67
N LEU A 126 -3.39 -1.80 -8.06
CA LEU A 126 -3.27 -1.98 -6.63
C LEU A 126 -1.90 -2.55 -6.28
N HIS A 127 -1.32 -2.07 -5.19
CA HIS A 127 -0.13 -2.69 -4.62
C HIS A 127 -0.56 -3.92 -3.80
N ARG A 128 0.22 -4.97 -3.92
CA ARG A 128 0.10 -6.19 -3.12
C ARG A 128 1.50 -6.65 -2.77
N PHE A 129 1.62 -7.69 -1.97
CA PHE A 129 2.92 -8.22 -1.56
C PHE A 129 2.95 -9.73 -1.73
N ARG A 130 4.16 -10.25 -1.90
CA ARG A 130 4.44 -11.69 -1.88
C ARG A 130 5.65 -11.96 -1.02
N VAL A 131 5.76 -13.18 -0.50
CA VAL A 131 6.94 -13.61 0.28
C VAL A 131 8.16 -13.67 -0.64
N ILE A 132 9.27 -13.14 -0.15
CA ILE A 132 10.54 -13.24 -0.85
C ILE A 132 11.11 -14.67 -0.67
#